data_6681132de4ff6ff11a710ca94585e575
#
_entry.id   6681132de4ff6ff11a710ca94585e575
#
_cell.length_a   1.000
_cell.length_b   1.000
_cell.length_c   1.000
_cell.angle_alpha   90.00
_cell.angle_beta   90.00
_cell.angle_gamma   90.00
#
_symmetry.space_group_name_H-M   'P 1'
#
loop_
_entity.id
_entity.type
_entity.pdbx_description
1 polymer ?
#
loop_
_entity_poly.entity_id
_entity_poly.type
_entity_poly.pdbx_seq_one_letter_code
_entity_poly.pdbx_strand_id
1 'polypeptide(L)'
;MQKSKEEMRKMEQYAEAVASALAGNQEGYDFLYQSTYQKKFFIAKKYMGNDMDAQDVLQDAYVQAFTKLNTLQDYQKFPNWFGMIVANTAKNALQKKKRRKWFMKC
;
A
#
# COMPACT_ATOMS: atom_id res chain seq x y z
N MET A 1 -1.59 26.87 -2.74
CA MET A 1 -0.21 26.64 -2.36
C MET A 1 0.50 25.76 -3.37
N GLN A 2 1.65 26.21 -3.79
CA GLN A 2 2.43 25.43 -4.75
C GLN A 2 3.24 24.37 -4.02
N LYS A 3 3.29 23.19 -4.62
CA LYS A 3 4.12 22.13 -4.10
C LYS A 3 5.59 22.44 -4.34
N SER A 4 6.47 22.01 -3.44
CA SER A 4 7.89 22.19 -3.59
C SER A 4 8.41 21.41 -4.80
N LYS A 5 9.60 21.77 -5.28
CA LYS A 5 10.26 21.06 -6.39
C LYS A 5 10.49 19.58 -6.03
N GLU A 6 10.81 19.30 -4.77
CA GLU A 6 11.02 17.93 -4.30
C GLU A 6 9.74 17.11 -4.35
N GLU A 7 8.62 17.69 -3.92
CA GLU A 7 7.33 17.01 -3.98
C GLU A 7 6.92 16.70 -5.41
N MET A 8 7.10 17.68 -6.31
CA MET A 8 6.80 17.49 -7.73
C MET A 8 7.68 16.41 -8.34
N ARG A 9 8.96 16.36 -7.97
CA ARG A 9 9.89 15.35 -8.44
C ARG A 9 9.47 13.95 -7.98
N LYS A 10 9.06 13.82 -6.72
CA LYS A 10 8.56 12.55 -6.19
C LYS A 10 7.32 12.09 -6.93
N MET A 11 6.39 13.02 -7.20
CA MET A 11 5.18 12.71 -7.97
C MET A 11 5.51 12.19 -9.35
N GLU A 12 6.47 12.83 -10.03
CA GLU A 12 6.94 12.40 -11.34
C GLU A 12 7.57 11.00 -11.29
N GLN A 13 8.37 10.72 -10.25
CA GLN A 13 8.98 9.42 -10.07
C GLN A 13 7.93 8.32 -9.89
N TYR A 14 6.88 8.60 -9.12
CA TYR A 14 5.79 7.64 -8.97
C TYR A 14 5.05 7.41 -10.28
N ALA A 15 4.80 8.48 -11.03
CA ALA A 15 4.13 8.36 -12.33
C ALA A 15 4.97 7.51 -13.28
N GLU A 16 6.27 7.74 -13.35
CA GLU A 16 7.18 6.95 -14.18
C GLU A 16 7.22 5.49 -13.75
N ALA A 17 7.26 5.24 -12.43
CA ALA A 17 7.32 3.89 -11.90
C ALA A 17 6.04 3.11 -12.20
N VAL A 18 4.87 3.75 -12.05
CA VAL A 18 3.60 3.11 -12.38
C VAL A 18 3.55 2.75 -13.87
N ALA A 19 3.93 3.70 -14.74
CA ALA A 19 3.96 3.46 -16.18
C ALA A 19 4.90 2.30 -16.52
N SER A 20 6.08 2.28 -15.89
CA SER A 20 7.08 1.22 -16.08
C SER A 20 6.54 -0.15 -15.64
N ALA A 21 5.90 -0.20 -14.48
CA ALA A 21 5.32 -1.43 -13.96
C ALA A 21 4.20 -1.95 -14.88
N LEU A 22 3.34 -1.05 -15.35
CA LEU A 22 2.26 -1.43 -16.25
C LEU A 22 2.77 -1.90 -17.62
N ALA A 23 3.96 -1.45 -18.02
CA ALA A 23 4.62 -1.94 -19.22
C ALA A 23 5.31 -3.29 -19.02
N GLY A 24 5.28 -3.85 -17.81
CA GLY A 24 5.84 -5.15 -17.51
C GLY A 24 7.28 -5.11 -16.98
N ASN A 25 7.79 -3.94 -16.61
CA ASN A 25 9.16 -3.82 -16.13
C ASN A 25 9.21 -4.00 -14.62
N GLN A 26 10.03 -4.92 -14.16
CA GLN A 26 10.20 -5.22 -12.74
C GLN A 26 10.70 -4.00 -11.96
N GLU A 27 11.52 -3.17 -12.59
CA GLU A 27 12.07 -1.96 -11.96
C GLU A 27 10.98 -1.02 -11.44
N GLY A 28 9.87 -0.90 -12.17
CA GLY A 28 8.75 -0.08 -11.75
C GLY A 28 8.13 -0.59 -10.46
N TYR A 29 7.88 -1.90 -10.38
CA TYR A 29 7.35 -2.52 -9.18
C TYR A 29 8.31 -2.38 -8.00
N ASP A 30 9.60 -2.60 -8.24
CA ASP A 30 10.62 -2.49 -7.19
C ASP A 30 10.65 -1.09 -6.59
N PHE A 31 10.58 -0.07 -7.43
CA PHE A 31 10.55 1.31 -6.96
C PHE A 31 9.31 1.57 -6.11
N LEU A 32 8.14 1.15 -6.59
CA LEU A 32 6.89 1.35 -5.86
C LEU A 32 6.92 0.66 -4.50
N TYR A 33 7.47 -0.54 -4.44
CA TYR A 33 7.59 -1.30 -3.20
C TYR A 33 8.54 -0.61 -2.22
N GLN A 34 9.78 -0.34 -2.65
CA GLN A 34 10.82 0.17 -1.77
C GLN A 34 10.52 1.58 -1.28
N SER A 35 9.94 2.42 -2.13
CA SER A 35 9.69 3.82 -1.78
C SER A 35 8.50 3.99 -0.82
N THR A 36 7.61 3.01 -0.72
CA THR A 36 6.41 3.12 0.11
C THR A 36 6.41 2.22 1.33
N TYR A 37 7.29 1.22 1.38
CA TYR A 37 7.23 0.16 2.38
C TYR A 37 7.24 0.70 3.81
N GLN A 38 8.21 1.53 4.15
CA GLN A 38 8.42 1.97 5.52
C GLN A 38 7.24 2.76 6.07
N LYS A 39 6.74 3.73 5.29
CA LYS A 39 5.61 4.55 5.71
C LYS A 39 4.32 3.74 5.82
N LYS A 40 4.10 2.85 4.87
CA LYS A 40 2.87 2.05 4.86
C LYS A 40 2.90 0.95 5.91
N PHE A 41 4.09 0.47 6.26
CA PHE A 41 4.25 -0.45 7.37
C PHE A 41 3.75 0.17 8.69
N PHE A 42 4.08 1.44 8.94
CA PHE A 42 3.60 2.13 10.14
C PHE A 42 2.07 2.22 10.18
N ILE A 43 1.44 2.43 9.02
CA ILE A 43 -0.03 2.43 8.96
C ILE A 43 -0.57 1.06 9.36
N ALA A 44 -0.04 0.00 8.77
CA ALA A 44 -0.47 -1.37 9.08
C ALA A 44 -0.24 -1.69 10.56
N LYS A 45 0.90 -1.27 11.12
CA LYS A 45 1.24 -1.52 12.51
C LYS A 45 0.30 -0.81 13.48
N LYS A 46 -0.14 0.40 13.15
CA LYS A 46 -1.12 1.11 13.97
C LYS A 46 -2.42 0.34 14.11
N TYR A 47 -2.87 -0.29 13.04
CA TYR A 47 -4.09 -1.10 13.07
C TYR A 47 -3.88 -2.42 13.77
N MET A 48 -2.78 -3.12 13.46
CA MET A 48 -2.58 -4.50 13.90
C MET A 48 -1.92 -4.63 15.28
N GLY A 49 -1.10 -3.67 15.68
CA GLY A 49 -0.47 -3.65 16.99
C GLY A 49 0.80 -4.47 17.13
N ASN A 50 1.21 -5.22 16.11
CA ASN A 50 2.44 -5.99 16.13
C ASN A 50 3.04 -6.09 14.72
N ASP A 51 4.33 -6.41 14.65
CA ASP A 51 5.07 -6.41 13.39
C ASP A 51 4.66 -7.56 12.47
N MET A 52 4.41 -8.73 13.02
CA MET A 52 4.08 -9.92 12.23
C MET A 52 2.79 -9.72 11.44
N ASP A 53 1.73 -9.31 12.13
CA ASP A 53 0.44 -9.05 11.48
C ASP A 53 0.53 -7.86 10.54
N ALA A 54 1.31 -6.84 10.89
CA ALA A 54 1.51 -5.68 10.02
C ALA A 54 2.18 -6.07 8.70
N GLN A 55 3.19 -6.95 8.76
CA GLN A 55 3.85 -7.45 7.55
C GLN A 55 2.87 -8.24 6.67
N ASP A 56 2.05 -9.09 7.27
CA ASP A 56 1.07 -9.88 6.53
C ASP A 56 0.06 -8.97 5.81
N VAL A 57 -0.44 -7.96 6.53
CA VAL A 57 -1.36 -6.97 5.96
C VAL A 57 -0.70 -6.22 4.81
N LEU A 58 0.53 -5.79 5.00
CA LEU A 58 1.23 -5.00 3.99
C LEU A 58 1.50 -5.82 2.73
N GLN A 59 1.92 -7.09 2.89
CA GLN A 59 2.14 -7.96 1.73
C GLN A 59 0.84 -8.20 0.96
N ASP A 60 -0.25 -8.46 1.67
CA ASP A 60 -1.56 -8.61 1.06
C ASP A 60 -1.98 -7.35 0.31
N ALA A 61 -1.74 -6.18 0.91
CA ALA A 61 -2.05 -4.90 0.28
C ALA A 61 -1.25 -4.69 -1.01
N TYR A 62 0.03 -5.07 -1.05
CA TYR A 62 0.83 -4.97 -2.26
C TYR A 62 0.30 -5.88 -3.37
N VAL A 63 -0.08 -7.10 -3.03
CA VAL A 63 -0.68 -8.01 -4.01
C VAL A 63 -1.93 -7.39 -4.61
N GLN A 64 -2.80 -6.83 -3.77
CA GLN A 64 -4.01 -6.17 -4.24
C GLN A 64 -3.70 -4.96 -5.12
N ALA A 65 -2.77 -4.11 -4.67
CA ALA A 65 -2.42 -2.88 -5.40
C ALA A 65 -1.83 -3.21 -6.77
N PHE A 66 -0.89 -4.15 -6.82
CA PHE A 66 -0.24 -4.50 -8.09
C PHE A 66 -1.20 -5.19 -9.04
N THR A 67 -2.12 -5.99 -8.52
CA THR A 67 -3.15 -6.62 -9.34
C THR A 67 -4.11 -5.58 -9.95
N LYS A 68 -4.40 -4.51 -9.20
CA LYS A 68 -5.33 -3.45 -9.62
C LYS A 68 -4.63 -2.20 -10.14
N LEU A 69 -3.32 -2.26 -10.37
CA LEU A 69 -2.54 -1.07 -10.74
C LEU A 69 -3.10 -0.41 -12.01
N ASN A 70 -3.61 -1.19 -12.93
CA ASN A 70 -4.20 -0.68 -14.16
C ASN A 70 -5.49 0.11 -13.95
N THR A 71 -6.06 0.08 -12.75
CA THR A 71 -7.25 0.88 -12.42
C THR A 71 -6.90 2.25 -11.85
N LEU A 72 -5.64 2.46 -11.49
CA LEU A 72 -5.18 3.75 -10.96
C LEU A 72 -5.19 4.78 -12.10
N GLN A 73 -5.99 5.84 -11.94
CA GLN A 73 -6.14 6.83 -12.99
C GLN A 73 -5.05 7.88 -12.98
N ASP A 74 -4.67 8.34 -11.79
CA ASP A 74 -3.61 9.34 -11.64
C ASP A 74 -2.39 8.67 -11.02
N TYR A 75 -1.39 8.38 -11.86
CA TYR A 75 -0.20 7.63 -11.46
C TYR A 75 0.59 8.32 -10.35
N GLN A 76 0.55 9.65 -10.30
CA GLN A 76 1.24 10.43 -9.27
C GLN A 76 0.68 10.17 -7.87
N LYS A 77 -0.56 9.73 -7.80
CA LYS A 77 -1.26 9.50 -6.54
C LYS A 77 -1.11 8.07 -6.00
N PHE A 78 -0.19 7.31 -6.56
CA PHE A 78 0.03 5.93 -6.10
C PHE A 78 0.17 5.82 -4.58
N PRO A 79 1.01 6.65 -3.89
CA PRO A 79 1.15 6.48 -2.45
C PRO A 79 -0.14 6.63 -1.67
N ASN A 80 -0.96 7.63 -2.02
CA ASN A 80 -2.24 7.86 -1.34
C ASN A 80 -3.24 6.75 -1.62
N TRP A 81 -3.32 6.34 -2.88
CA TRP A 81 -4.19 5.25 -3.31
C TRP A 81 -3.80 3.95 -2.61
N PHE A 82 -2.50 3.65 -2.57
CA PHE A 82 -2.00 2.46 -1.90
C PHE A 82 -2.26 2.52 -0.38
N GLY A 83 -2.09 3.70 0.22
CA GLY A 83 -2.40 3.88 1.65
C GLY A 83 -3.83 3.51 1.99
N MET A 84 -4.78 3.82 1.12
CA MET A 84 -6.17 3.43 1.31
C MET A 84 -6.34 1.90 1.25
N ILE A 85 -5.64 1.25 0.34
CA ILE A 85 -5.66 -0.21 0.23
C ILE A 85 -5.09 -0.84 1.50
N VAL A 86 -3.98 -0.31 2.02
CA VAL A 86 -3.38 -0.80 3.27
C VAL A 86 -4.36 -0.66 4.44
N ALA A 87 -4.98 0.50 4.59
CA ALA A 87 -5.94 0.74 5.66
C ALA A 87 -7.14 -0.20 5.57
N ASN A 88 -7.70 -0.37 4.39
CA ASN A 88 -8.83 -1.27 4.19
C ASN A 88 -8.46 -2.73 4.46
N THR A 89 -7.28 -3.14 4.01
CA THR A 89 -6.78 -4.50 4.26
C THR A 89 -6.62 -4.74 5.75
N ALA A 90 -6.06 -3.77 6.48
CA ALA A 90 -5.88 -3.86 7.92
C ALA A 90 -7.21 -3.94 8.66
N LYS A 91 -8.18 -3.10 8.27
CA LYS A 91 -9.52 -3.11 8.88
C LYS A 91 -10.19 -4.47 8.68
N ASN A 92 -10.10 -5.03 7.50
CA ASN A 92 -10.67 -6.33 7.19
C ASN A 92 -10.00 -7.43 8.01
N ALA A 93 -8.67 -7.37 8.16
CA ALA A 93 -7.91 -8.32 8.97
C ALA A 93 -8.33 -8.26 10.44
N LEU A 94 -8.55 -7.05 10.96
CA LEU A 94 -9.02 -6.86 12.34
C LEU A 94 -10.41 -7.44 12.56
N GLN A 95 -11.30 -7.28 11.60
CA GLN A 95 -12.65 -7.84 11.70
C GLN A 95 -12.61 -9.37 11.74
N LYS A 96 -11.77 -9.98 10.91
CA LYS A 96 -11.57 -11.43 10.92
C LYS A 96 -11.02 -11.91 12.27
N LYS A 97 -10.08 -11.17 12.83
CA LYS A 97 -9.50 -11.48 14.14
C LYS A 97 -10.56 -11.43 15.25
N LYS A 98 -11.41 -10.42 15.22
CA LYS A 98 -12.51 -10.27 16.18
C LYS A 98 -13.51 -11.41 16.06
N ARG A 99 -13.85 -11.81 14.84
CA ARG A 99 -14.75 -12.96 14.61
C ARG A 99 -14.18 -14.24 15.19
N ARG A 100 -12.89 -14.51 14.98
CA ARG A 100 -12.22 -15.69 15.52
C ARG A 100 -12.29 -15.73 17.03
N LYS A 101 -11.99 -14.60 17.69
CA LYS A 101 -12.07 -14.52 19.15
C LYS A 101 -13.48 -14.77 19.65
N TRP A 102 -14.47 -14.28 18.93
CA TRP A 102 -15.87 -14.45 19.30
C TRP A 102 -16.26 -15.92 19.22
N PHE A 103 -15.90 -16.61 18.16
CA PHE A 103 -16.18 -18.04 18.00
C PHE A 103 -15.42 -18.90 19.01
N MET A 104 -14.21 -18.51 19.37
CA MET A 104 -13.41 -19.27 20.33
C MET A 104 -13.89 -19.16 21.76
N LYS A 105 -14.66 -18.13 22.08
CA LYS A 105 -15.23 -17.94 23.43
C LYS A 105 -16.51 -18.74 23.68
N CYS A 106 -17.04 -19.33 22.66
CA CYS A 106 -18.19 -20.21 22.79
C CYS A 106 -17.74 -21.64 23.03
#